data_92c9621d1c5ee9e1d656c95d34d402e0
#
_entry.id   92c9621d1c5ee9e1d656c95d34d402e0
#
_cell.length_a   1.000
_cell.length_b   1.000
_cell.length_c   1.000
_cell.angle_alpha   90.00
_cell.angle_beta   90.00
_cell.angle_gamma   90.00
#
_symmetry.space_group_name_H-M   'P 1'
#
loop_
_entity.id
_entity.type
_entity.pdbx_description
1 polymer ?
#
loop_
_entity_poly.entity_id
_entity_poly.type
_entity_poly.pdbx_seq_one_letter_code
_entity_poly.pdbx_strand_id
1 'polypeptide(L)'
;IKKSISLEKQLNIIQVADLVLPDKGTSFEEFTTMELLSVAMLIVISTFALDFIHTDRSVFKIVDLDEAWSFLNVAQGKTLANKLVRAGRAMNAAVYFVTQNAADLADESLKNNIGLKFAFRSTDIVEIKKTLEFFGLDPEDEGNQKRLRNLENGQCLMQDLYGHVGVVQFHPVFADFLHGFDTKPPMKAGVAV
;
A
#
# COMPACT_ATOMS: atom_id res chain seq x y z
N ILE A 1 2.76 21.41 -24.88
CA ILE A 1 2.43 19.99 -25.10
C ILE A 1 1.48 19.59 -23.97
N LYS A 2 0.17 19.46 -24.27
CA LYS A 2 -0.79 18.89 -23.30
C LYS A 2 -0.47 17.38 -23.18
N LYS A 3 0.23 16.98 -22.14
CA LYS A 3 0.32 15.57 -21.78
C LYS A 3 -0.98 15.23 -21.04
N SER A 4 -1.94 14.66 -21.74
CA SER A 4 -3.09 14.03 -21.08
C SER A 4 -2.64 12.68 -20.52
N ILE A 5 -3.06 12.36 -19.31
CA ILE A 5 -2.93 11.01 -18.78
C ILE A 5 -3.85 10.13 -19.64
N SER A 6 -3.30 9.08 -20.25
CA SER A 6 -4.07 8.15 -21.09
C SER A 6 -4.17 6.81 -20.37
N LEU A 7 -5.39 6.26 -20.31
CA LEU A 7 -5.66 4.91 -19.79
C LEU A 7 -5.42 3.79 -20.81
N GLU A 8 -4.97 4.11 -22.03
CA GLU A 8 -4.80 3.16 -23.12
C GLU A 8 -3.57 2.24 -22.97
N LYS A 9 -2.67 2.61 -22.04
CA LYS A 9 -1.45 1.83 -21.81
C LYS A 9 -1.67 0.73 -20.79
N GLN A 10 -0.98 -0.41 -20.99
CA GLN A 10 -1.02 -1.53 -20.05
C GLN A 10 -0.40 -1.20 -18.70
N LEU A 11 0.60 -0.31 -18.65
CA LEU A 11 1.24 0.17 -17.44
C LEU A 11 1.21 1.71 -17.42
N ASN A 12 0.62 2.26 -16.37
CA ASN A 12 0.61 3.69 -16.10
C ASN A 12 1.24 3.93 -14.74
N ILE A 13 2.29 4.74 -14.69
CA ILE A 13 2.96 5.13 -13.44
C ILE A 13 2.69 6.62 -13.24
N ILE A 14 2.06 6.95 -12.10
CA ILE A 14 1.79 8.33 -11.70
C ILE A 14 2.65 8.59 -10.46
N GLN A 15 3.66 9.41 -10.61
CA GLN A 15 4.51 9.83 -9.51
C GLN A 15 4.13 11.24 -9.08
N VAL A 16 3.90 11.41 -7.78
CA VAL A 16 3.61 12.69 -7.16
C VAL A 16 4.73 12.98 -6.16
N ALA A 17 5.38 14.12 -6.31
CA ALA A 17 6.42 14.59 -5.41
C ALA A 17 5.91 15.80 -4.61
N ASP A 18 6.55 16.05 -3.47
CA ASP A 18 6.37 17.28 -2.68
C ASP A 18 4.95 17.53 -2.17
N LEU A 19 4.20 16.45 -1.88
CA LEU A 19 2.90 16.58 -1.23
C LEU A 19 3.07 17.11 0.20
N VAL A 20 2.37 18.19 0.51
CA VAL A 20 2.22 18.70 1.87
C VAL A 20 0.85 18.30 2.36
N LEU A 21 0.79 17.33 3.27
CA LEU A 21 -0.46 16.79 3.78
C LEU A 21 -0.77 17.38 5.15
N PRO A 22 -2.06 17.64 5.47
CA PRO A 22 -2.46 18.12 6.78
C PRO A 22 -2.19 17.05 7.85
N ASP A 23 -1.95 17.50 9.05
CA ASP A 23 -1.84 16.63 10.22
C ASP A 23 -3.16 15.88 10.46
N LYS A 24 -3.05 14.70 11.05
CA LYS A 24 -4.22 13.87 11.34
C LYS A 24 -5.16 14.57 12.32
N GLY A 25 -6.38 14.84 11.89
CA GLY A 25 -7.40 15.49 12.70
C GLY A 25 -7.54 17.00 12.48
N THR A 26 -6.70 17.60 11.62
CA THR A 26 -6.86 19.00 11.22
C THR A 26 -8.18 19.23 10.49
N SER A 27 -8.91 20.27 10.86
CA SER A 27 -10.15 20.66 10.17
C SER A 27 -9.84 21.18 8.76
N PHE A 28 -10.72 20.88 7.80
CA PHE A 28 -10.56 21.37 6.42
C PHE A 28 -10.41 22.88 6.31
N GLU A 29 -11.03 23.64 7.24
CA GLU A 29 -10.97 25.11 7.29
C GLU A 29 -9.58 25.62 7.73
N GLU A 30 -8.77 24.77 8.37
CA GLU A 30 -7.43 25.11 8.85
C GLU A 30 -6.33 24.71 7.85
N PHE A 31 -6.68 24.10 6.72
CA PHE A 31 -5.71 23.67 5.73
C PHE A 31 -5.02 24.87 5.09
N THR A 32 -3.71 24.80 5.04
CA THR A 32 -2.91 25.75 4.24
C THR A 32 -3.19 25.57 2.74
N THR A 33 -2.85 26.58 1.94
CA THR A 33 -3.01 26.51 0.48
C THR A 33 -2.28 25.31 -0.14
N MET A 34 -1.10 24.95 0.41
CA MET A 34 -0.31 23.81 -0.09
C MET A 34 -0.97 22.48 0.24
N GLU A 35 -1.54 22.35 1.43
CA GLU A 35 -2.30 21.16 1.83
C GLU A 35 -3.57 20.99 1.00
N LEU A 36 -4.31 22.07 0.76
CA LEU A 36 -5.49 22.07 -0.12
C LEU A 36 -5.12 21.59 -1.53
N LEU A 37 -4.02 22.11 -2.08
CA LEU A 37 -3.53 21.71 -3.41
C LEU A 37 -3.14 20.23 -3.44
N SER A 38 -2.43 19.77 -2.42
CA SER A 38 -2.02 18.37 -2.28
C SER A 38 -3.21 17.43 -2.20
N VAL A 39 -4.19 17.76 -1.37
CA VAL A 39 -5.45 16.98 -1.26
C VAL A 39 -6.22 16.98 -2.58
N ALA A 40 -6.29 18.11 -3.27
CA ALA A 40 -6.92 18.18 -4.59
C ALA A 40 -6.22 17.29 -5.62
N MET A 41 -4.90 17.27 -5.63
CA MET A 41 -4.12 16.37 -6.50
C MET A 41 -4.41 14.89 -6.20
N LEU A 42 -4.45 14.51 -4.93
CA LEU A 42 -4.79 13.14 -4.53
C LEU A 42 -6.21 12.75 -4.98
N ILE A 43 -7.18 13.65 -4.89
CA ILE A 43 -8.54 13.41 -5.37
C ILE A 43 -8.55 13.19 -6.89
N VAL A 44 -7.81 13.97 -7.65
CA VAL A 44 -7.72 13.82 -9.12
C VAL A 44 -7.12 12.46 -9.48
N ILE A 45 -5.99 12.08 -8.85
CA ILE A 45 -5.33 10.80 -9.09
C ILE A 45 -6.26 9.62 -8.77
N SER A 46 -6.98 9.73 -7.70
CA SER A 46 -7.87 8.68 -7.25
C SER A 46 -9.13 8.55 -8.12
N THR A 47 -9.63 9.68 -8.62
CA THR A 47 -10.71 9.67 -9.62
C THR A 47 -10.23 8.96 -10.88
N PHE A 48 -8.99 9.26 -11.30
CA PHE A 48 -8.36 8.58 -12.42
C PHE A 48 -8.21 7.06 -12.19
N ALA A 49 -7.81 6.65 -10.98
CA ALA A 49 -7.74 5.22 -10.62
C ALA A 49 -9.12 4.56 -10.64
N LEU A 50 -10.18 5.26 -10.19
CA LEU A 50 -11.56 4.77 -10.30
C LEU A 50 -12.00 4.64 -11.75
N ASP A 51 -11.73 5.62 -12.59
CA ASP A 51 -12.05 5.56 -14.02
C ASP A 51 -11.33 4.40 -14.69
N PHE A 52 -10.06 4.17 -14.33
CA PHE A 52 -9.29 3.01 -14.80
C PHE A 52 -9.94 1.69 -14.39
N ILE A 53 -10.37 1.54 -13.14
CA ILE A 53 -11.07 0.33 -12.67
C ILE A 53 -12.38 0.11 -13.46
N HIS A 54 -13.10 1.18 -13.80
CA HIS A 54 -14.37 1.10 -14.51
C HIS A 54 -14.24 0.88 -16.03
N THR A 55 -13.03 0.75 -16.57
CA THR A 55 -12.81 0.36 -17.96
C THR A 55 -13.30 -1.09 -18.23
N ASP A 56 -12.92 -1.67 -19.32
CA ASP A 56 -13.37 -3.01 -19.73
C ASP A 56 -13.27 -4.05 -18.59
N ARG A 57 -14.42 -4.59 -18.17
CA ARG A 57 -14.53 -5.58 -17.10
C ARG A 57 -13.93 -6.95 -17.48
N SER A 58 -13.76 -7.25 -18.75
CA SER A 58 -13.17 -8.49 -19.22
C SER A 58 -11.66 -8.56 -18.96
N VAL A 59 -11.02 -7.41 -18.77
CA VAL A 59 -9.59 -7.28 -18.49
C VAL A 59 -9.36 -7.19 -16.97
N PHE A 60 -8.47 -8.05 -16.45
CA PHE A 60 -8.02 -7.93 -15.07
C PHE A 60 -7.11 -6.72 -14.91
N LYS A 61 -7.38 -5.91 -13.90
CA LYS A 61 -6.65 -4.66 -13.63
C LYS A 61 -6.04 -4.69 -12.24
N ILE A 62 -4.93 -3.98 -12.08
CA ILE A 62 -4.27 -3.78 -10.79
C ILE A 62 -4.09 -2.27 -10.59
N VAL A 63 -4.49 -1.80 -9.42
CA VAL A 63 -4.16 -0.46 -8.91
C VAL A 63 -3.28 -0.65 -7.69
N ASP A 64 -2.05 -0.15 -7.77
CA ASP A 64 -1.08 -0.20 -6.69
C ASP A 64 -0.88 1.22 -6.14
N LEU A 65 -1.15 1.39 -4.84
CA LEU A 65 -1.01 2.63 -4.11
C LEU A 65 0.18 2.49 -3.16
N ASP A 66 1.35 2.82 -3.68
CA ASP A 66 2.57 2.91 -2.88
C ASP A 66 2.51 4.12 -1.94
N GLU A 67 3.03 3.98 -0.73
CA GLU A 67 2.91 4.98 0.34
C GLU A 67 1.44 5.38 0.61
N ALA A 68 0.58 4.37 0.73
CA ALA A 68 -0.87 4.55 0.88
C ALA A 68 -1.27 5.41 2.09
N TRP A 69 -0.41 5.53 3.11
CA TRP A 69 -0.62 6.39 4.27
C TRP A 69 -0.87 7.85 3.87
N SER A 70 -0.16 8.34 2.85
CA SER A 70 -0.31 9.71 2.37
C SER A 70 -1.73 10.00 1.91
N PHE A 71 -2.36 8.99 1.34
CA PHE A 71 -3.72 9.04 0.84
C PHE A 71 -4.75 8.79 1.96
N LEU A 72 -4.46 7.86 2.86
CA LEU A 72 -5.38 7.42 3.93
C LEU A 72 -5.44 8.38 5.12
N ASN A 73 -4.52 9.32 5.25
CA ASN A 73 -4.53 10.31 6.33
C ASN A 73 -5.64 11.35 6.20
N VAL A 74 -6.16 11.58 5.01
CA VAL A 74 -7.25 12.53 4.77
C VAL A 74 -8.60 11.82 4.59
N ALA A 75 -9.69 12.41 5.09
CA ALA A 75 -11.02 11.82 5.04
C ALA A 75 -11.49 11.50 3.61
N GLN A 76 -11.16 12.37 2.66
CA GLN A 76 -11.45 12.21 1.24
C GLN A 76 -10.73 10.97 0.67
N GLY A 77 -9.47 10.78 1.03
CA GLY A 77 -8.67 9.63 0.60
C GLY A 77 -9.24 8.32 1.14
N LYS A 78 -9.64 8.26 2.42
CA LYS A 78 -10.31 7.09 2.99
C LYS A 78 -11.60 6.74 2.26
N THR A 79 -12.44 7.74 2.00
CA THR A 79 -13.68 7.55 1.25
C THR A 79 -13.41 6.96 -0.13
N LEU A 80 -12.36 7.42 -0.78
CA LEU A 80 -12.00 6.99 -2.11
C LEU A 80 -11.35 5.60 -2.12
N ALA A 81 -10.50 5.29 -1.12
CA ALA A 81 -9.95 3.94 -0.91
C ALA A 81 -11.08 2.90 -0.78
N ASN A 82 -12.09 3.22 0.03
CA ASN A 82 -13.27 2.37 0.16
C ASN A 82 -14.05 2.20 -1.16
N LYS A 83 -14.15 3.26 -1.97
CA LYS A 83 -14.77 3.17 -3.31
C LYS A 83 -13.94 2.29 -4.24
N LEU A 84 -12.61 2.43 -4.26
CA LEU A 84 -11.70 1.62 -5.07
C LEU A 84 -11.83 0.12 -4.73
N VAL A 85 -11.82 -0.23 -3.46
CA VAL A 85 -11.93 -1.63 -3.01
C VAL A 85 -13.29 -2.23 -3.40
N ARG A 86 -14.38 -1.47 -3.21
CA ARG A 86 -15.73 -1.92 -3.60
C ARG A 86 -15.86 -2.06 -5.11
N ALA A 87 -15.35 -1.09 -5.88
CA ALA A 87 -15.37 -1.15 -7.33
C ALA A 87 -14.52 -2.30 -7.86
N GLY A 88 -13.36 -2.57 -7.25
CA GLY A 88 -12.45 -3.63 -7.66
C GLY A 88 -13.14 -4.99 -7.77
N ARG A 89 -13.93 -5.38 -6.75
CA ARG A 89 -14.69 -6.64 -6.76
C ARG A 89 -15.67 -6.75 -7.94
N ALA A 90 -16.35 -5.65 -8.25
CA ALA A 90 -17.37 -5.62 -9.31
C ALA A 90 -16.74 -5.57 -10.71
N MET A 91 -15.54 -5.01 -10.84
CA MET A 91 -14.92 -4.62 -12.10
C MET A 91 -13.68 -5.45 -12.46
N ASN A 92 -13.50 -6.62 -11.86
CA ASN A 92 -12.35 -7.49 -12.11
C ASN A 92 -11.02 -6.75 -11.91
N ALA A 93 -10.86 -6.12 -10.74
CA ALA A 93 -9.67 -5.37 -10.41
C ALA A 93 -9.20 -5.67 -8.98
N ALA A 94 -7.88 -5.71 -8.78
CA ALA A 94 -7.23 -5.76 -7.48
C ALA A 94 -6.70 -4.38 -7.11
N VAL A 95 -6.82 -4.02 -5.83
CA VAL A 95 -6.25 -2.79 -5.28
C VAL A 95 -5.26 -3.18 -4.19
N TYR A 96 -4.03 -2.74 -4.32
CA TYR A 96 -2.97 -2.93 -3.33
C TYR A 96 -2.73 -1.62 -2.59
N PHE A 97 -2.64 -1.71 -1.27
CA PHE A 97 -2.22 -0.63 -0.40
C PHE A 97 -0.88 -1.02 0.21
N VAL A 98 0.16 -0.30 -0.12
CA VAL A 98 1.50 -0.49 0.44
C VAL A 98 1.74 0.62 1.44
N THR A 99 2.06 0.27 2.68
CA THR A 99 2.34 1.22 3.75
C THR A 99 3.39 0.68 4.70
N GLN A 100 4.06 1.56 5.39
CA GLN A 100 5.07 1.22 6.40
C GLN A 100 4.45 0.99 7.79
N ASN A 101 3.18 1.38 7.99
CA ASN A 101 2.53 1.31 9.30
C ASN A 101 1.14 0.66 9.17
N ALA A 102 0.92 -0.43 9.90
CA ALA A 102 -0.36 -1.14 9.89
C ALA A 102 -1.53 -0.27 10.41
N ALA A 103 -1.24 0.71 11.27
CA ALA A 103 -2.27 1.62 11.79
C ALA A 103 -2.92 2.49 10.71
N ASP A 104 -2.27 2.72 9.57
CA ASP A 104 -2.86 3.49 8.46
C ASP A 104 -4.04 2.75 7.80
N LEU A 105 -4.03 1.42 7.88
CA LEU A 105 -5.07 0.53 7.35
C LEU A 105 -6.10 0.10 8.40
N ALA A 106 -6.02 0.61 9.63
CA ALA A 106 -6.85 0.19 10.75
C ALA A 106 -8.30 0.71 10.72
N ASP A 107 -8.66 1.56 9.73
CA ASP A 107 -10.06 1.95 9.51
C ASP A 107 -10.93 0.71 9.31
N GLU A 108 -11.95 0.51 10.17
CA GLU A 108 -12.78 -0.70 10.17
C GLU A 108 -13.44 -0.96 8.82
N SER A 109 -13.86 0.08 8.12
CA SER A 109 -14.50 -0.04 6.81
C SER A 109 -13.53 -0.52 5.75
N LEU A 110 -12.26 -0.09 5.80
CA LEU A 110 -11.21 -0.54 4.89
C LEU A 110 -10.71 -1.94 5.28
N LYS A 111 -10.39 -2.14 6.57
CA LYS A 111 -9.90 -3.40 7.12
C LYS A 111 -10.79 -4.60 6.77
N ASN A 112 -12.11 -4.43 6.90
CA ASN A 112 -13.09 -5.48 6.60
C ASN A 112 -13.25 -5.80 5.11
N ASN A 113 -12.74 -4.93 4.24
CA ASN A 113 -12.77 -5.14 2.79
C ASN A 113 -11.44 -5.63 2.21
N ILE A 114 -10.37 -5.62 2.98
CA ILE A 114 -9.07 -6.19 2.59
C ILE A 114 -9.11 -7.71 2.77
N GLY A 115 -9.03 -8.44 1.67
CA GLY A 115 -9.11 -9.91 1.69
C GLY A 115 -7.76 -10.58 1.93
N LEU A 116 -6.69 -10.04 1.36
CA LEU A 116 -5.32 -10.56 1.51
C LEU A 116 -4.50 -9.55 2.29
N LYS A 117 -3.71 -10.03 3.26
CA LYS A 117 -2.80 -9.19 4.03
C LYS A 117 -1.41 -9.79 4.01
N PHE A 118 -0.41 -8.94 3.88
CA PHE A 118 1.00 -9.30 3.89
C PHE A 118 1.73 -8.37 4.85
N ALA A 119 2.45 -8.92 5.82
CA ALA A 119 3.28 -8.14 6.71
C ALA A 119 4.71 -8.67 6.69
N PHE A 120 5.64 -7.79 6.41
CA PHE A 120 7.07 -8.10 6.39
C PHE A 120 7.68 -7.86 7.78
N ARG A 121 8.95 -8.22 7.93
CA ARG A 121 9.67 -8.12 9.19
C ARG A 121 9.61 -6.70 9.78
N SER A 122 9.24 -6.61 11.05
CA SER A 122 9.38 -5.42 11.87
C SER A 122 10.17 -5.75 13.14
N THR A 123 10.94 -4.78 13.63
CA THR A 123 11.67 -4.87 14.90
C THR A 123 11.06 -4.00 15.99
N ASP A 124 10.22 -3.05 15.63
CA ASP A 124 9.52 -2.18 16.55
C ASP A 124 8.34 -2.93 17.21
N ILE A 125 8.34 -2.99 18.54
CA ILE A 125 7.31 -3.76 19.29
C ILE A 125 5.92 -3.15 19.16
N VAL A 126 5.82 -1.82 19.04
CA VAL A 126 4.52 -1.13 18.90
C VAL A 126 3.92 -1.45 17.54
N GLU A 127 4.74 -1.42 16.49
CA GLU A 127 4.31 -1.77 15.14
C GLU A 127 3.98 -3.25 15.00
N ILE A 128 4.75 -4.14 15.64
CA ILE A 128 4.46 -5.57 15.70
C ILE A 128 3.07 -5.81 16.30
N LYS A 129 2.77 -5.20 17.45
CA LYS A 129 1.46 -5.35 18.11
C LYS A 129 0.31 -4.87 17.22
N LYS A 130 0.43 -3.69 16.63
CA LYS A 130 -0.58 -3.14 15.69
C LYS A 130 -0.78 -4.04 14.46
N THR A 131 0.31 -4.60 13.94
CA THR A 131 0.25 -5.54 12.83
C THR A 131 -0.50 -6.81 13.24
N LEU A 132 -0.22 -7.39 14.40
CA LEU A 132 -0.94 -8.56 14.89
C LEU A 132 -2.43 -8.27 15.08
N GLU A 133 -2.79 -7.13 15.66
CA GLU A 133 -4.19 -6.67 15.76
C GLU A 133 -4.86 -6.54 14.39
N PHE A 134 -4.15 -5.98 13.41
CA PHE A 134 -4.65 -5.87 12.04
C PHE A 134 -4.92 -7.23 11.38
N PHE A 135 -4.13 -8.26 11.75
CA PHE A 135 -4.32 -9.64 11.32
C PHE A 135 -5.36 -10.40 12.16
N GLY A 136 -5.89 -9.79 13.22
CA GLY A 136 -6.82 -10.44 14.13
C GLY A 136 -6.16 -11.46 15.07
N LEU A 137 -4.86 -11.34 15.29
CA LEU A 137 -4.07 -12.14 16.20
C LEU A 137 -3.91 -11.43 17.56
N ASP A 138 -3.65 -12.20 18.61
CA ASP A 138 -3.36 -11.65 19.93
C ASP A 138 -2.02 -10.88 19.88
N PRO A 139 -2.04 -9.55 20.12
CA PRO A 139 -0.85 -8.72 20.10
C PRO A 139 0.12 -9.01 21.26
N GLU A 140 -0.36 -9.63 22.35
CA GLU A 140 0.45 -9.98 23.52
C GLU A 140 1.07 -11.37 23.43
N ASP A 141 0.70 -12.18 22.44
CA ASP A 141 1.29 -13.50 22.21
C ASP A 141 2.77 -13.37 21.76
N GLU A 142 3.68 -13.75 22.66
CA GLU A 142 5.12 -13.68 22.38
C GLU A 142 5.56 -14.54 21.19
N GLY A 143 4.87 -15.63 20.91
CA GLY A 143 5.15 -16.52 19.78
C GLY A 143 4.90 -15.80 18.45
N ASN A 144 3.77 -15.11 18.34
CA ASN A 144 3.41 -14.32 17.16
C ASN A 144 4.32 -13.10 16.99
N GLN A 145 4.67 -12.42 18.11
CA GLN A 145 5.63 -11.31 18.08
C GLN A 145 7.00 -11.77 17.57
N LYS A 146 7.49 -12.91 18.05
CA LYS A 146 8.77 -13.50 17.61
C LYS A 146 8.73 -13.89 16.13
N ARG A 147 7.62 -14.48 15.66
CA ARG A 147 7.45 -14.83 14.23
C ARG A 147 7.63 -13.60 13.34
N LEU A 148 6.92 -12.51 13.62
CA LEU A 148 7.01 -11.30 12.82
C LEU A 148 8.38 -10.63 12.88
N ARG A 149 9.04 -10.65 14.06
CA ARG A 149 10.38 -10.11 14.27
C ARG A 149 11.46 -10.88 13.54
N ASN A 150 11.32 -12.20 13.42
CA ASN A 150 12.34 -13.10 12.92
C ASN A 150 12.13 -13.51 11.45
N LEU A 151 11.20 -12.87 10.75
CA LEU A 151 11.02 -13.11 9.31
C LEU A 151 12.33 -12.81 8.56
N GLU A 152 12.70 -13.69 7.67
CA GLU A 152 13.87 -13.56 6.82
C GLU A 152 13.54 -12.77 5.52
N ASN A 153 14.55 -12.45 4.74
CA ASN A 153 14.35 -11.80 3.46
C ASN A 153 13.49 -12.69 2.54
N GLY A 154 12.46 -12.08 1.95
CA GLY A 154 11.47 -12.78 1.13
C GLY A 154 10.38 -13.50 1.93
N GLN A 155 10.43 -13.49 3.26
CA GLN A 155 9.35 -14.01 4.09
C GLN A 155 8.38 -12.91 4.50
N CYS A 156 7.11 -13.29 4.60
CA CYS A 156 6.07 -12.46 5.20
C CYS A 156 5.09 -13.29 6.01
N LEU A 157 4.44 -12.63 6.95
CA LEU A 157 3.20 -13.13 7.54
C LEU A 157 2.08 -12.81 6.55
N MET A 158 1.31 -13.80 6.14
CA MET A 158 0.22 -13.66 5.18
C MET A 158 -1.10 -14.10 5.80
N GLN A 159 -2.17 -13.34 5.56
CA GLN A 159 -3.55 -13.80 5.79
C GLN A 159 -4.24 -14.00 4.46
N ASP A 160 -4.84 -15.18 4.29
CA ASP A 160 -5.61 -15.54 3.09
C ASP A 160 -7.07 -15.03 3.15
N LEU A 161 -7.81 -15.26 2.07
CA LEU A 161 -9.22 -14.87 1.95
C LEU A 161 -10.16 -15.57 2.95
N TYR A 162 -9.70 -16.64 3.59
CA TYR A 162 -10.45 -17.42 4.57
C TYR A 162 -10.08 -17.06 6.01
N GLY A 163 -9.13 -16.14 6.19
CA GLY A 163 -8.64 -15.71 7.49
C GLY A 163 -7.52 -16.58 8.07
N HIS A 164 -7.01 -17.58 7.33
CA HIS A 164 -5.86 -18.35 7.79
C HIS A 164 -4.60 -17.50 7.76
N VAL A 165 -3.82 -17.54 8.82
CA VAL A 165 -2.58 -16.77 8.95
C VAL A 165 -1.39 -17.72 9.01
N GLY A 166 -0.36 -17.46 8.19
CA GLY A 166 0.86 -18.26 8.15
C GLY A 166 2.05 -17.51 7.59
N VAL A 167 3.24 -18.04 7.78
CA VAL A 167 4.47 -17.52 7.17
C VAL A 167 4.60 -18.09 5.77
N VAL A 168 4.84 -17.20 4.80
CA VAL A 168 5.02 -17.54 3.38
C VAL A 168 6.39 -17.06 2.94
N GLN A 169 7.06 -17.85 2.13
CA GLN A 169 8.32 -17.51 1.46
C GLN A 169 8.05 -17.17 0.00
N PHE A 170 8.41 -15.96 -0.41
CA PHE A 170 8.45 -15.57 -1.81
C PHE A 170 9.81 -15.87 -2.42
N HIS A 171 9.80 -16.50 -3.57
CA HIS A 171 11.01 -16.75 -4.35
C HIS A 171 10.91 -16.00 -5.69
N PRO A 172 11.85 -15.11 -6.00
CA PRO A 172 11.95 -14.57 -7.34
C PRO A 172 12.30 -15.71 -8.31
N VAL A 173 11.37 -16.02 -9.20
CA VAL A 173 11.54 -17.16 -10.13
C VAL A 173 12.60 -16.87 -11.19
N PHE A 174 12.81 -15.59 -11.52
CA PHE A 174 13.75 -15.15 -12.56
C PHE A 174 14.86 -14.30 -11.96
N ALA A 175 16.12 -14.61 -12.34
CA ALA A 175 17.29 -13.86 -11.87
C ALA A 175 17.22 -12.37 -12.24
N ASP A 176 16.63 -12.05 -13.39
CA ASP A 176 16.46 -10.67 -13.86
C ASP A 176 15.58 -9.85 -12.92
N PHE A 177 14.55 -10.46 -12.32
CA PHE A 177 13.74 -9.79 -11.29
C PHE A 177 14.56 -9.53 -10.02
N LEU A 178 15.38 -10.50 -9.61
CA LEU A 178 16.24 -10.32 -8.43
C LEU A 178 17.21 -9.15 -8.64
N HIS A 179 17.79 -9.03 -9.83
CA HIS A 179 18.68 -7.91 -10.17
C HIS A 179 17.94 -6.59 -10.34
N GLY A 180 16.76 -6.61 -10.95
CA GLY A 180 15.95 -5.41 -11.19
C GLY A 180 15.43 -4.76 -9.90
N PHE A 181 15.23 -5.56 -8.83
CA PHE A 181 14.77 -5.09 -7.54
C PHE A 181 15.86 -4.99 -6.47
N ASP A 182 17.14 -5.21 -6.83
CA ASP A 182 18.24 -5.01 -5.91
C ASP A 182 18.51 -3.50 -5.73
N THR A 183 18.07 -2.98 -4.61
CA THR A 183 18.25 -1.56 -4.22
C THR A 183 19.56 -1.30 -3.49
N LYS A 184 20.47 -2.28 -3.39
CA LYS A 184 21.78 -2.05 -2.79
C LYS A 184 22.54 -1.01 -3.60
N PRO A 185 23.16 -0.03 -2.92
CA PRO A 185 24.03 0.91 -3.62
C PRO A 185 25.13 0.12 -4.36
N PRO A 186 25.47 0.49 -5.62
CA PRO A 186 26.53 -0.17 -6.34
C PRO A 186 27.79 -0.16 -5.48
N MET A 187 28.37 -1.34 -5.22
CA MET A 187 29.65 -1.41 -4.53
C MET A 187 30.65 -0.60 -5.36
N LYS A 188 31.20 0.45 -4.79
CA LYS A 188 32.32 1.15 -5.40
C LYS A 188 33.41 0.10 -5.63
N ALA A 189 33.74 -0.15 -6.88
CA ALA A 189 34.83 -1.03 -7.25
C ALA A 189 36.05 -0.68 -6.38
N GLY A 190 36.51 -1.64 -5.61
CA GLY A 190 37.39 -1.42 -4.51
C GLY A 190 38.69 -0.72 -4.94
N VAL A 191 39.05 0.27 -4.17
CA VAL A 191 40.48 0.61 -3.99
C VAL A 191 41.07 -0.60 -3.24
N ALA A 192 41.75 -1.45 -3.97
CA ALA A 192 42.63 -2.46 -3.38
C ALA A 192 43.69 -1.72 -2.61
N VAL A 193 43.74 -1.91 -1.29
CA VAL A 193 44.88 -1.55 -0.43
C VAL A 193 45.81 -2.76 -0.37
#